data_aca2d7f61fbd1c15d6c54a988511695b
#
_entry.id   aca2d7f61fbd1c15d6c54a988511695b
#
_cell.length_a   1.000
_cell.length_b   1.000
_cell.length_c   1.000
_cell.angle_alpha   90.00
_cell.angle_beta   90.00
_cell.angle_gamma   90.00
#
_symmetry.space_group_name_H-M   'P 1'
#
loop_
_entity.id
_entity.type
_entity.pdbx_description
1 polymer ?
#
loop_
_entity_poly.entity_id
_entity_poly.type
_entity_poly.pdbx_seq_one_letter_code
_entity_poly.pdbx_strand_id
1 'polypeptide(L)'
;MKIKVGIFDSGIGGFTILNSLLKTRKDVEVIYLADTKRIPFGNKNYHEIRVIAEEICSFFEDKNLDALLIACNTTNACALDIIQNSLGIPCFDLINSVSEIVNKKIIGVLATSTTVESSYYKNAICSKKENLKIFQQECPEFVIEIEKEKLNHNKSV
;
A
#
# COMPACT_ATOMS: atom_id res chain seq x y z
N MET A 1 -18.18 -19.89 6.47
CA MET A 1 -17.81 -18.65 7.19
C MET A 1 -17.06 -17.76 6.20
N LYS A 2 -17.34 -16.47 6.10
CA LYS A 2 -16.59 -15.57 5.24
C LYS A 2 -15.32 -15.13 5.96
N ILE A 3 -14.23 -15.01 5.23
CA ILE A 3 -12.96 -14.44 5.72
C ILE A 3 -13.11 -12.91 5.74
N LYS A 4 -12.85 -12.28 6.87
CA LYS A 4 -12.99 -10.85 7.04
C LYS A 4 -11.64 -10.14 6.81
N VAL A 5 -11.56 -9.37 5.74
CA VAL A 5 -10.32 -8.74 5.27
C VAL A 5 -10.40 -7.23 5.40
N GLY A 6 -9.44 -6.63 6.09
CA GLY A 6 -9.21 -5.20 6.03
C GLY A 6 -8.40 -4.84 4.78
N ILE A 7 -8.72 -3.72 4.15
CA ILE A 7 -7.87 -3.12 3.11
C ILE A 7 -7.64 -1.66 3.48
N PHE A 8 -6.38 -1.27 3.55
CA PHE A 8 -6.00 0.12 3.77
C PHE A 8 -5.32 0.72 2.54
N ASP A 9 -5.76 1.91 2.15
CA ASP A 9 -5.05 2.79 1.21
C ASP A 9 -5.13 4.25 1.65
N SER A 10 -4.20 5.07 1.19
CA SER A 10 -4.25 6.52 1.43
C SER A 10 -5.30 7.23 0.56
N GLY A 11 -5.61 6.67 -0.62
CA GLY A 11 -6.50 7.28 -1.60
C GLY A 11 -7.40 6.29 -2.32
N ILE A 12 -7.41 6.40 -3.64
CA ILE A 12 -8.27 5.58 -4.50
C ILE A 12 -7.54 4.42 -5.17
N GLY A 13 -6.19 4.40 -5.13
CA GLY A 13 -5.38 3.37 -5.78
C GLY A 13 -5.71 1.96 -5.30
N GLY A 14 -6.00 1.82 -4.01
CA GLY A 14 -6.37 0.56 -3.37
C GLY A 14 -7.64 -0.09 -3.90
N PHE A 15 -8.51 0.64 -4.63
CA PHE A 15 -9.65 0.02 -5.31
C PHE A 15 -9.24 -0.97 -6.39
N THR A 16 -8.04 -0.85 -6.95
CA THR A 16 -7.50 -1.85 -7.89
C THR A 16 -7.28 -3.19 -7.19
N ILE A 17 -6.76 -3.16 -5.97
CA ILE A 17 -6.55 -4.33 -5.12
C ILE A 17 -7.88 -4.91 -4.67
N LEU A 18 -8.80 -4.06 -4.17
CA LEU A 18 -10.16 -4.47 -3.80
C LEU A 18 -10.85 -5.20 -4.94
N ASN A 19 -10.86 -4.61 -6.13
CA ASN A 19 -11.50 -5.21 -7.31
C ASN A 19 -10.86 -6.55 -7.69
N SER A 20 -9.54 -6.66 -7.60
CA SER A 20 -8.82 -7.92 -7.87
C SER A 20 -9.19 -8.99 -6.85
N LEU A 21 -9.23 -8.65 -5.57
CA LEU A 21 -9.62 -9.56 -4.50
C LEU A 21 -11.07 -10.08 -4.72
N LEU A 22 -12.02 -9.20 -4.97
CA LEU A 22 -13.45 -9.55 -5.15
C LEU A 22 -13.71 -10.34 -6.45
N LYS A 23 -12.84 -10.24 -7.46
CA LYS A 23 -12.90 -11.09 -8.66
C LYS A 23 -12.44 -12.51 -8.38
N THR A 24 -11.42 -12.68 -7.55
CA THR A 24 -10.77 -13.97 -7.30
C THR A 24 -11.36 -14.72 -6.09
N ARG A 25 -11.90 -14.00 -5.10
CA ARG A 25 -12.46 -14.56 -3.87
C ARG A 25 -13.90 -14.11 -3.66
N LYS A 26 -14.82 -15.07 -3.52
CA LYS A 26 -16.25 -14.82 -3.25
C LYS A 26 -16.63 -15.04 -1.79
N ASP A 27 -15.74 -15.61 -1.03
CA ASP A 27 -15.86 -15.98 0.37
C ASP A 27 -15.28 -14.93 1.35
N VAL A 28 -15.11 -13.68 0.89
CA VAL A 28 -14.59 -12.60 1.70
C VAL A 28 -15.66 -11.56 2.07
N GLU A 29 -15.51 -10.97 3.24
CA GLU A 29 -16.11 -9.71 3.66
C GLU A 29 -15.01 -8.67 3.81
N VAL A 30 -15.19 -7.48 3.23
CA VAL A 30 -14.13 -6.48 3.19
C VAL A 30 -14.51 -5.23 3.94
N ILE A 31 -13.62 -4.77 4.83
CA ILE A 31 -13.63 -3.42 5.39
C ILE A 31 -12.53 -2.62 4.69
N TYR A 32 -12.92 -1.63 3.90
CA TYR A 32 -12.00 -0.75 3.18
C TYR A 32 -11.85 0.60 3.91
N LEU A 33 -10.63 0.98 4.25
CA LEU A 33 -10.29 2.28 4.81
C LEU A 33 -9.45 3.06 3.79
N ALA A 34 -9.93 4.26 3.39
CA ALA A 34 -9.18 5.22 2.62
C ALA A 34 -8.99 6.51 3.43
N ASP A 35 -7.74 6.89 3.67
CA ASP A 35 -7.43 8.13 4.37
C ASP A 35 -7.33 9.32 3.41
N THR A 36 -8.43 9.61 2.75
CA THR A 36 -8.51 10.67 1.74
C THR A 36 -8.35 12.08 2.29
N LYS A 37 -8.44 12.24 3.60
CA LYS A 37 -8.27 13.55 4.26
C LYS A 37 -6.82 14.02 4.27
N ARG A 38 -5.87 13.08 4.30
CA ARG A 38 -4.44 13.37 4.48
C ARG A 38 -3.58 13.12 3.23
N ILE A 39 -4.20 12.85 2.08
CA ILE A 39 -3.47 12.69 0.80
C ILE A 39 -2.81 14.02 0.36
N PRO A 40 -1.69 13.94 -0.38
CA PRO A 40 -0.95 12.74 -0.77
C PRO A 40 0.04 12.27 0.30
N PHE A 41 0.07 10.97 0.58
CA PHE A 41 1.02 10.38 1.55
C PHE A 41 2.47 10.48 1.08
N GLY A 42 2.69 10.46 -0.22
CA GLY A 42 4.03 10.50 -0.81
C GLY A 42 4.81 11.81 -0.58
N ASN A 43 4.16 12.85 -0.04
CA ASN A 43 4.77 14.13 0.34
C ASN A 43 5.03 14.23 1.85
N LYS A 44 4.62 13.22 2.63
CA LYS A 44 4.82 13.19 4.08
C LYS A 44 6.17 12.61 4.41
N ASN A 45 6.76 13.06 5.51
CA ASN A 45 7.99 12.49 5.99
C ASN A 45 7.75 11.11 6.66
N TYR A 46 8.84 10.38 6.86
CA TYR A 46 8.83 9.04 7.44
C TYR A 46 8.10 8.97 8.79
N HIS A 47 8.33 9.93 9.67
CA HIS A 47 7.72 9.96 10.99
C HIS A 47 6.20 10.18 10.93
N GLU A 48 5.74 11.11 10.08
CA GLU A 48 4.29 11.35 9.90
C GLU A 48 3.56 10.09 9.42
N ILE A 49 4.15 9.33 8.49
CA ILE A 49 3.54 8.08 8.02
C ILE A 49 3.43 7.05 9.14
N ARG A 50 4.42 6.97 10.02
CA ARG A 50 4.41 6.04 11.15
C ARG A 50 3.34 6.40 12.19
N VAL A 51 3.16 7.67 12.52
CA VAL A 51 2.07 8.14 13.40
C VAL A 51 0.70 7.80 12.77
N ILE A 52 0.54 8.04 11.47
CA ILE A 52 -0.69 7.68 10.77
C ILE A 52 -0.93 6.16 10.81
N ALA A 53 0.12 5.36 10.69
CA ALA A 53 -0.01 3.90 10.76
C ALA A 53 -0.51 3.41 12.13
N GLU A 54 -0.13 4.05 13.22
CA GLU A 54 -0.66 3.76 14.56
C GLU A 54 -2.18 4.03 14.64
N GLU A 55 -2.64 5.15 14.07
CA GLU A 55 -4.07 5.46 14.00
C GLU A 55 -4.85 4.46 13.11
N ILE A 56 -4.23 4.00 12.02
CA ILE A 56 -4.80 2.95 11.16
C ILE A 56 -4.94 1.63 11.92
N CYS A 57 -3.93 1.25 12.71
CA CYS A 57 -3.99 0.08 13.57
C CYS A 57 -5.14 0.19 14.56
N SER A 58 -5.27 1.34 15.26
CA SER A 58 -6.36 1.60 16.19
C SER A 58 -7.74 1.51 15.54
N PHE A 59 -7.87 1.95 14.29
CA PHE A 59 -9.12 1.80 13.54
C PHE A 59 -9.48 0.32 13.29
N PHE A 60 -8.50 -0.53 13.00
CA PHE A 60 -8.73 -1.93 12.65
C PHE A 60 -8.79 -2.87 13.86
N GLU A 61 -8.30 -2.45 15.03
CA GLU A 61 -8.13 -3.29 16.22
C GLU A 61 -9.45 -3.95 16.68
N ASP A 62 -10.57 -3.22 16.62
CA ASP A 62 -11.88 -3.70 17.05
C ASP A 62 -12.72 -4.34 15.93
N LYS A 63 -12.20 -4.47 14.73
CA LYS A 63 -12.96 -4.95 13.56
C LYS A 63 -13.01 -6.48 13.41
N ASN A 64 -12.29 -7.23 14.26
CA ASN A 64 -12.23 -8.69 14.20
C ASN A 64 -11.83 -9.19 12.80
N LEU A 65 -10.73 -8.69 12.27
CA LEU A 65 -10.21 -9.06 10.97
C LEU A 65 -9.45 -10.40 11.02
N ASP A 66 -9.57 -11.20 9.97
CA ASP A 66 -8.74 -12.38 9.75
C ASP A 66 -7.41 -12.02 9.06
N ALA A 67 -7.36 -10.91 8.31
CA ALA A 67 -6.17 -10.42 7.63
C ALA A 67 -6.30 -8.94 7.25
N LEU A 68 -5.15 -8.27 7.06
CA LEU A 68 -5.06 -6.90 6.53
C LEU A 68 -4.23 -6.86 5.25
N LEU A 69 -4.75 -6.23 4.19
CA LEU A 69 -4.03 -5.86 2.98
C LEU A 69 -3.65 -4.39 3.03
N ILE A 70 -2.36 -4.09 2.96
CA ILE A 70 -1.86 -2.71 2.93
C ILE A 70 -1.63 -2.33 1.48
N ALA A 71 -2.63 -1.66 0.87
CA ALA A 71 -2.59 -1.26 -0.54
C ALA A 71 -1.80 0.04 -0.77
N CYS A 72 -1.54 0.82 0.27
CA CYS A 72 -0.74 2.03 0.20
C CYS A 72 0.76 1.71 0.17
N ASN A 73 1.42 1.96 -0.97
CA ASN A 73 2.85 1.70 -1.12
C ASN A 73 3.72 2.56 -0.20
N THR A 74 3.36 3.82 0.03
CA THR A 74 4.10 4.70 0.94
C THR A 74 4.04 4.19 2.38
N THR A 75 2.88 3.71 2.82
CA THR A 75 2.72 3.10 4.15
C THR A 75 3.49 1.79 4.26
N ASN A 76 3.45 0.94 3.24
CA ASN A 76 4.28 -0.28 3.19
C ASN A 76 5.76 0.03 3.36
N ALA A 77 6.23 1.08 2.67
CA ALA A 77 7.63 1.45 2.68
C ALA A 77 8.13 2.03 4.01
N CYS A 78 7.23 2.64 4.81
CA CYS A 78 7.62 3.42 6.00
C CYS A 78 7.16 2.82 7.32
N ALA A 79 6.10 2.02 7.35
CA ALA A 79 5.43 1.65 8.58
C ALA A 79 4.85 0.23 8.61
N LEU A 80 5.29 -0.65 7.71
CA LEU A 80 4.84 -2.04 7.69
C LEU A 80 5.10 -2.74 9.02
N ASP A 81 6.26 -2.51 9.63
CA ASP A 81 6.66 -3.05 10.91
C ASP A 81 5.70 -2.66 12.06
N ILE A 82 5.24 -1.41 12.09
CA ILE A 82 4.25 -0.96 13.08
C ILE A 82 2.96 -1.77 12.92
N ILE A 83 2.44 -1.86 11.70
CA ILE A 83 1.15 -2.51 11.45
C ILE A 83 1.21 -4.00 11.77
N GLN A 84 2.28 -4.69 11.37
CA GLN A 84 2.48 -6.11 11.65
C GLN A 84 2.60 -6.42 13.14
N ASN A 85 3.27 -5.55 13.90
CA ASN A 85 3.46 -5.74 15.32
C ASN A 85 2.23 -5.39 16.17
N SER A 86 1.40 -4.44 15.69
CA SER A 86 0.25 -3.95 16.46
C SER A 86 -0.98 -4.85 16.39
N LEU A 87 -1.28 -5.41 15.23
CA LEU A 87 -2.58 -6.07 15.00
C LEU A 87 -2.59 -7.56 15.30
N GLY A 88 -1.45 -8.23 15.36
CA GLY A 88 -1.35 -9.66 15.65
C GLY A 88 -2.06 -10.59 14.65
N ILE A 89 -2.40 -10.08 13.45
CA ILE A 89 -3.03 -10.80 12.35
C ILE A 89 -2.13 -10.81 11.12
N PRO A 90 -2.33 -11.73 10.15
CA PRO A 90 -1.62 -11.69 8.88
C PRO A 90 -1.78 -10.36 8.17
N CYS A 91 -0.65 -9.69 7.88
CA CYS A 91 -0.59 -8.45 7.12
C CYS A 91 0.13 -8.68 5.80
N PHE A 92 -0.54 -8.38 4.70
CA PHE A 92 -0.02 -8.54 3.35
C PHE A 92 0.30 -7.17 2.76
N ASP A 93 1.51 -7.02 2.26
CA ASP A 93 1.98 -5.80 1.60
C ASP A 93 2.30 -6.03 0.13
N LEU A 94 2.26 -4.96 -0.65
CA LEU A 94 2.48 -5.03 -2.09
C LEU A 94 3.96 -5.18 -2.45
N ILE A 95 4.85 -4.60 -1.67
CA ILE A 95 6.28 -4.53 -2.00
C ILE A 95 6.94 -5.90 -1.89
N ASN A 96 6.68 -6.61 -0.79
CA ASN A 96 7.17 -7.97 -0.63
C ASN A 96 6.54 -8.91 -1.66
N SER A 97 5.24 -8.76 -1.96
CA SER A 97 4.56 -9.55 -3.00
C SER A 97 5.20 -9.36 -4.38
N VAL A 98 5.49 -8.11 -4.78
CA VAL A 98 6.20 -7.83 -6.04
C VAL A 98 7.61 -8.41 -6.04
N SER A 99 8.33 -8.34 -4.92
CA SER A 99 9.69 -8.86 -4.83
C SER A 99 9.80 -10.37 -5.10
N GLU A 100 8.72 -11.12 -4.86
CA GLU A 100 8.65 -12.57 -5.14
C GLU A 100 8.52 -12.88 -6.63
N ILE A 101 7.71 -12.11 -7.35
CA ILE A 101 7.38 -12.38 -8.75
C ILE A 101 8.35 -11.76 -9.76
N VAL A 102 9.14 -10.79 -9.35
CA VAL A 102 10.15 -10.17 -10.23
C VAL A 102 11.15 -11.20 -10.74
N ASN A 103 11.33 -11.26 -12.08
CA ASN A 103 12.21 -12.24 -12.73
C ASN A 103 13.18 -11.63 -13.76
N LYS A 104 13.36 -10.31 -13.74
CA LYS A 104 14.25 -9.59 -14.65
C LYS A 104 15.49 -9.08 -13.93
N LYS A 105 16.61 -8.97 -14.67
CA LYS A 105 17.89 -8.48 -14.12
C LYS A 105 17.98 -6.95 -14.02
N ILE A 106 17.17 -6.24 -14.77
CA ILE A 106 17.10 -4.78 -14.77
C ILE A 106 15.66 -4.38 -14.45
N ILE A 107 15.48 -3.59 -13.41
CA ILE A 107 14.18 -3.21 -12.89
C ILE A 107 14.15 -1.70 -12.71
N GLY A 108 13.09 -1.06 -13.18
CA GLY A 108 12.74 0.31 -12.85
C GLY A 108 11.59 0.34 -11.84
N VAL A 109 11.71 1.16 -10.82
CA VAL A 109 10.65 1.44 -9.83
C VAL A 109 10.27 2.90 -9.94
N LEU A 110 9.01 3.18 -10.28
CA LEU A 110 8.42 4.51 -10.25
C LEU A 110 7.55 4.61 -9.00
N ALA A 111 7.83 5.56 -8.12
CA ALA A 111 7.13 5.67 -6.84
C ALA A 111 7.11 7.12 -6.34
N THR A 112 6.41 7.35 -5.23
CA THR A 112 6.44 8.64 -4.53
C THR A 112 7.83 8.90 -3.93
N SER A 113 8.16 10.16 -3.66
CA SER A 113 9.46 10.55 -3.09
C SER A 113 9.75 9.78 -1.80
N THR A 114 8.83 9.77 -0.86
CA THR A 114 8.98 9.04 0.41
C THR A 114 9.21 7.54 0.22
N THR A 115 8.57 6.92 -0.76
CA THR A 115 8.77 5.50 -1.08
C THR A 115 10.16 5.25 -1.67
N VAL A 116 10.66 6.13 -2.55
CA VAL A 116 12.01 6.03 -3.13
C VAL A 116 13.07 6.24 -2.06
N GLU A 117 12.94 7.29 -1.23
CA GLU A 117 13.84 7.61 -0.13
C GLU A 117 13.99 6.45 0.86
N SER A 118 12.90 5.74 1.17
CA SER A 118 12.92 4.58 2.06
C SER A 118 13.81 3.43 1.56
N SER A 119 14.06 3.37 0.26
CA SER A 119 14.74 2.25 -0.42
C SER A 119 14.09 0.88 -0.20
N TYR A 120 12.88 0.81 0.33
CA TYR A 120 12.24 -0.45 0.72
C TYR A 120 12.06 -1.41 -0.46
N TYR A 121 11.62 -0.92 -1.64
CA TYR A 121 11.54 -1.74 -2.86
C TYR A 121 12.87 -2.36 -3.24
N LYS A 122 13.93 -1.54 -3.26
CA LYS A 122 15.29 -2.01 -3.59
C LYS A 122 15.73 -3.09 -2.61
N ASN A 123 15.57 -2.84 -1.31
CA ASN A 123 15.97 -3.76 -0.26
C ASN A 123 15.17 -5.08 -0.33
N ALA A 124 13.84 -5.01 -0.48
CA ALA A 124 12.98 -6.18 -0.57
C ALA A 124 13.29 -7.06 -1.80
N ILE A 125 13.57 -6.45 -2.95
CA ILE A 125 13.92 -7.19 -4.16
C ILE A 125 15.33 -7.78 -4.04
N CYS A 126 16.32 -7.01 -3.58
CA CYS A 126 17.71 -7.48 -3.45
C CYS A 126 17.88 -8.55 -2.38
N SER A 127 17.04 -8.58 -1.33
CA SER A 127 17.09 -9.62 -0.30
C SER A 127 16.71 -11.00 -0.82
N LYS A 128 15.97 -11.08 -1.92
CA LYS A 128 15.47 -12.32 -2.51
C LYS A 128 16.21 -12.74 -3.79
N LYS A 129 16.92 -11.83 -4.43
CA LYS A 129 17.57 -12.07 -5.74
C LYS A 129 18.89 -11.33 -5.86
N GLU A 130 19.89 -12.05 -6.32
CA GLU A 130 21.24 -11.51 -6.53
C GLU A 130 21.42 -10.97 -7.95
N ASN A 131 22.45 -10.13 -8.13
CA ASN A 131 22.88 -9.60 -9.43
C ASN A 131 21.81 -8.81 -10.19
N LEU A 132 21.01 -8.03 -9.48
CA LEU A 132 20.01 -7.14 -10.07
C LEU A 132 20.52 -5.69 -10.16
N LYS A 133 20.08 -5.00 -11.22
CA LYS A 133 20.20 -3.53 -11.31
C LYS A 133 18.81 -2.93 -11.10
N ILE A 134 18.66 -2.14 -10.03
CA ILE A 134 17.39 -1.50 -9.68
C ILE A 134 17.60 0.01 -9.77
N PHE A 135 16.79 0.63 -10.61
CA PHE A 135 16.70 2.08 -10.76
C PHE A 135 15.41 2.54 -10.09
N GLN A 136 15.48 3.54 -9.25
CA GLN A 136 14.31 4.14 -8.62
C GLN A 136 14.17 5.58 -9.11
N GLN A 137 12.96 5.95 -9.50
CA GLN A 137 12.63 7.30 -9.94
C GLN A 137 11.43 7.81 -9.15
N GLU A 138 11.59 8.97 -8.58
CA GLU A 138 10.49 9.69 -7.94
C GLU A 138 9.53 10.24 -9.00
N CYS A 139 8.25 10.00 -8.77
CA CYS A 139 7.16 10.47 -9.64
C CYS A 139 6.00 11.00 -8.77
N PRO A 140 6.21 12.06 -7.98
CA PRO A 140 5.21 12.56 -7.04
C PRO A 140 3.93 13.02 -7.74
N GLU A 141 4.03 13.51 -8.98
CA GLU A 141 2.90 14.02 -9.75
C GLU A 141 1.93 12.92 -10.20
N PHE A 142 2.39 11.67 -10.33
CA PHE A 142 1.51 10.58 -10.78
C PHE A 142 0.34 10.36 -9.82
N VAL A 143 0.58 10.39 -8.53
CA VAL A 143 -0.49 10.24 -7.53
C VAL A 143 -1.45 11.41 -7.60
N ILE A 144 -0.94 12.63 -7.73
CA ILE A 144 -1.76 13.85 -7.82
C ILE A 144 -2.70 13.79 -9.02
N GLU A 145 -2.21 13.38 -10.18
CA GLU A 145 -3.03 13.27 -11.39
C GLU A 145 -4.06 12.14 -11.28
N ILE A 146 -3.69 10.98 -10.76
CA ILE A 146 -4.61 9.86 -10.55
C ILE A 146 -5.76 10.24 -9.60
N GLU A 147 -5.46 10.96 -8.52
CA GLU A 147 -6.48 11.39 -7.55
C GLU A 147 -7.39 12.48 -8.15
N LYS A 148 -6.86 13.40 -8.97
CA LYS A 148 -7.64 14.47 -9.63
C LYS A 148 -8.60 13.95 -10.70
N GLU A 149 -8.18 13.02 -11.54
CA GLU A 149 -9.01 12.52 -12.65
C GLU A 149 -10.34 11.94 -12.15
N LYS A 150 -10.34 11.21 -11.04
CA LYS A 150 -11.57 10.62 -10.50
C LYS A 150 -12.48 11.62 -9.80
N LEU A 151 -11.96 12.71 -9.25
CA LEU A 151 -12.80 13.80 -8.71
C LEU A 151 -13.60 14.51 -9.82
N ASN A 152 -13.12 14.51 -11.05
CA ASN A 152 -13.80 15.12 -12.19
C ASN A 152 -14.90 14.22 -12.77
N HIS A 153 -14.76 12.90 -12.73
CA HIS A 153 -15.80 11.97 -13.19
C HIS A 153 -17.05 11.93 -12.30
N ASN A 154 -16.93 12.30 -11.03
CA ASN A 154 -18.08 12.36 -10.10
C ASN A 154 -18.89 13.67 -10.20
N LYS A 155 -18.51 14.60 -11.09
CA LYS A 155 -19.26 15.85 -11.33
C LYS A 155 -20.18 15.79 -12.56
N SER A 156 -20.30 14.62 -13.19
CA SER A 156 -21.09 14.43 -14.43
C SER A 156 -22.26 13.42 -14.24
N VAL A 157 -22.91 13.45 -13.07
CA VAL A 157 -24.18 12.75 -12.84
C VAL A 157 -25.19 13.72 -12.23
#